data_04bb4b41d764d104a62723aeb4cfe2f3
#
_entry.id   04bb4b41d764d104a62723aeb4cfe2f3
#
_cell.length_a   1.000
_cell.length_b   1.000
_cell.length_c   1.000
_cell.angle_alpha   90.00
_cell.angle_beta   90.00
_cell.angle_gamma   90.00
#
_symmetry.space_group_name_H-M   'P 1'
#
loop_
_entity.id
_entity.type
_entity.pdbx_description
1 polymer ?
#
loop_
_entity_poly.entity_id
_entity_poly.type
_entity_poly.pdbx_seq_one_letter_code
_entity_poly.pdbx_strand_id
1 'polypeptide(L)'
;MVVNAPMPNEVIAEIKSVVDIPVIATVVSDRSDIRGRIEAGTDIFNVSGAAETASIVRHIREQYPHAAIIATGGPTEESILETIRAGANAITITPPTTGELFAGIMHDYREKKL
;
A
#
# COMPACT_ATOMS: atom_id res chain seq x y z
N MET A 1 -11.41 -3.17 -5.97
CA MET A 1 -11.65 -4.21 -4.93
C MET A 1 -10.34 -4.63 -4.30
N VAL A 2 -10.28 -4.72 -2.99
CA VAL A 2 -9.09 -5.12 -2.25
C VAL A 2 -9.27 -6.56 -1.75
N VAL A 3 -8.28 -7.42 -2.00
CA VAL A 3 -8.29 -8.80 -1.53
C VAL A 3 -7.18 -9.02 -0.52
N ASN A 4 -7.44 -9.90 0.45
CA ASN A 4 -6.50 -10.19 1.53
C ASN A 4 -5.30 -11.02 1.05
N ALA A 5 -4.18 -10.91 1.77
CA ALA A 5 -2.97 -11.66 1.45
C ALA A 5 -3.18 -13.19 1.34
N PRO A 6 -3.97 -13.85 2.24
CA PRO A 6 -4.16 -15.29 2.15
C PRO A 6 -5.16 -15.76 1.08
N MET A 7 -5.79 -14.85 0.32
CA MET A 7 -6.75 -15.24 -0.70
C MET A 7 -6.08 -16.05 -1.81
N PRO A 8 -6.64 -17.23 -2.21
CA PRO A 8 -6.07 -18.01 -3.30
C PRO A 8 -6.14 -17.30 -4.66
N ASN A 9 -5.15 -17.54 -5.51
CA ASN A 9 -5.11 -16.94 -6.84
C ASN A 9 -6.30 -17.32 -7.72
N GLU A 10 -6.84 -18.53 -7.54
CA GLU A 10 -8.02 -19.00 -8.26
C GLU A 10 -9.25 -18.13 -7.96
N VAL A 11 -9.38 -17.68 -6.72
CA VAL A 11 -10.47 -16.78 -6.31
C VAL A 11 -10.27 -15.40 -6.94
N ILE A 12 -9.04 -14.90 -7.00
CA ILE A 12 -8.74 -13.63 -7.67
C ILE A 12 -9.13 -13.70 -9.15
N ALA A 13 -8.76 -14.76 -9.83
CA ALA A 13 -9.10 -14.96 -11.23
C ALA A 13 -10.62 -15.00 -11.44
N GLU A 14 -11.36 -15.67 -10.55
CA GLU A 14 -12.81 -15.73 -10.60
C GLU A 14 -13.44 -14.34 -10.40
N ILE A 15 -12.98 -13.59 -9.41
CA ILE A 15 -13.43 -12.21 -9.18
C ILE A 15 -13.17 -11.36 -10.43
N LYS A 16 -11.97 -11.43 -10.98
CA LYS A 16 -11.57 -10.63 -12.15
C LYS A 16 -12.41 -10.96 -13.37
N SER A 17 -12.93 -12.17 -13.47
CA SER A 17 -13.81 -12.57 -14.59
C SER A 17 -15.20 -11.93 -14.53
N VAL A 18 -15.64 -11.46 -13.36
CA VAL A 18 -16.99 -10.92 -13.16
C VAL A 18 -17.03 -9.43 -12.84
N VAL A 19 -15.90 -8.80 -12.51
CA VAL A 19 -15.87 -7.36 -12.19
C VAL A 19 -15.02 -6.60 -13.20
N ASP A 20 -15.42 -5.36 -13.51
CA ASP A 20 -14.69 -4.46 -14.40
C ASP A 20 -13.79 -3.47 -13.64
N ILE A 21 -13.85 -3.48 -12.32
CA ILE A 21 -13.04 -2.60 -11.49
C ILE A 21 -11.67 -3.22 -11.21
N PRO A 22 -10.63 -2.39 -10.94
CA PRO A 22 -9.31 -2.92 -10.57
C PRO A 22 -9.35 -3.81 -9.35
N VAL A 23 -8.54 -4.86 -9.35
CA VAL A 23 -8.34 -5.74 -8.20
C VAL A 23 -7.00 -5.41 -7.56
N ILE A 24 -7.03 -5.12 -6.27
CA ILE A 24 -5.86 -4.77 -5.46
C ILE A 24 -5.58 -5.94 -4.53
N ALA A 25 -4.40 -6.54 -4.64
CA ALA A 25 -3.99 -7.63 -3.76
C ALA A 25 -3.05 -7.11 -2.67
N THR A 26 -3.35 -7.44 -1.43
CA THR A 26 -2.53 -7.07 -0.28
C THR A 26 -1.34 -8.01 -0.15
N VAL A 27 -0.15 -7.45 0.01
CA VAL A 27 1.11 -8.17 0.18
C VAL A 27 1.69 -7.79 1.54
N VAL A 28 1.94 -8.79 2.39
CA VAL A 28 2.44 -8.57 3.76
C VAL A 28 3.84 -9.13 3.99
N SER A 29 4.41 -9.86 3.04
CA SER A 29 5.75 -10.41 3.13
C SER A 29 6.41 -10.57 1.76
N ASP A 30 7.72 -10.70 1.75
CA ASP A 30 8.49 -10.95 0.53
C ASP A 30 8.32 -12.38 -0.01
N ARG A 31 7.66 -13.25 0.77
CA ARG A 31 7.35 -14.62 0.38
C ARG A 31 6.04 -14.74 -0.40
N SER A 32 5.33 -13.64 -0.60
CA SER A 32 4.07 -13.64 -1.35
C SER A 32 4.31 -14.03 -2.80
N ASP A 33 3.35 -14.76 -3.38
CA ASP A 33 3.40 -15.20 -4.77
C ASP A 33 2.97 -14.08 -5.71
N ILE A 34 3.86 -13.13 -5.96
CA ILE A 34 3.59 -11.96 -6.79
C ILE A 34 3.27 -12.39 -8.23
N ARG A 35 4.05 -13.31 -8.77
CA ARG A 35 3.85 -13.80 -10.15
C ARG A 35 2.46 -14.44 -10.32
N GLY A 36 2.08 -15.32 -9.41
CA GLY A 36 0.77 -15.95 -9.46
C GLY A 36 -0.38 -14.94 -9.30
N ARG A 37 -0.18 -13.90 -8.48
CA ARG A 37 -1.15 -12.80 -8.34
C ARG A 37 -1.32 -12.04 -9.66
N ILE A 38 -0.22 -11.73 -10.35
CA ILE A 38 -0.27 -11.06 -11.64
C ILE A 38 -0.99 -11.92 -12.68
N GLU A 39 -0.65 -13.20 -12.76
CA GLU A 39 -1.28 -14.14 -13.69
C GLU A 39 -2.77 -14.31 -13.42
N ALA A 40 -3.19 -14.21 -12.15
CA ALA A 40 -4.61 -14.26 -11.76
C ALA A 40 -5.39 -12.99 -12.12
N GLY A 41 -4.71 -11.89 -12.48
CA GLY A 41 -5.36 -10.66 -12.91
C GLY A 41 -5.29 -9.51 -11.92
N THR A 42 -4.42 -9.58 -10.93
CA THR A 42 -4.21 -8.47 -9.99
C THR A 42 -3.68 -7.24 -10.74
N ASP A 43 -4.33 -6.10 -10.53
CA ASP A 43 -3.96 -4.85 -11.18
C ASP A 43 -2.99 -4.02 -10.34
N ILE A 44 -3.15 -4.02 -9.03
CA ILE A 44 -2.37 -3.19 -8.10
C ILE A 44 -1.97 -4.02 -6.89
N PHE A 45 -0.76 -3.83 -6.40
CA PHE A 45 -0.31 -4.43 -5.14
C PHE A 45 -0.38 -3.40 -4.02
N ASN A 46 -0.99 -3.78 -2.91
CA ASN A 46 -1.02 -2.97 -1.69
C ASN A 46 -0.07 -3.61 -0.67
N VAL A 47 1.11 -3.03 -0.52
CA VAL A 47 2.15 -3.57 0.36
C VAL A 47 1.99 -3.00 1.76
N SER A 48 1.80 -3.89 2.73
CA SER A 48 1.62 -3.55 4.14
C SER A 48 2.41 -4.54 5.00
N GLY A 49 3.71 -4.38 5.05
CA GLY A 49 4.64 -5.27 5.75
C GLY A 49 5.25 -4.68 7.00
N ALA A 50 4.62 -3.68 7.61
CA ALA A 50 5.13 -2.96 8.77
C ALA A 50 6.56 -2.45 8.49
N ALA A 51 7.54 -2.78 9.34
CA ALA A 51 8.90 -2.30 9.17
C ALA A 51 9.57 -2.79 7.88
N GLU A 52 9.06 -3.84 7.26
CA GLU A 52 9.64 -4.43 6.04
C GLU A 52 8.99 -3.94 4.75
N THR A 53 8.04 -3.02 4.83
CA THR A 53 7.29 -2.52 3.67
C THR A 53 8.21 -2.04 2.55
N ALA A 54 9.19 -1.20 2.85
CA ALA A 54 10.11 -0.67 1.85
C ALA A 54 10.93 -1.78 1.17
N SER A 55 11.36 -2.78 1.93
CA SER A 55 12.10 -3.94 1.41
C SER A 55 11.24 -4.75 0.45
N ILE A 56 9.99 -4.99 0.80
CA ILE A 56 9.03 -5.73 -0.03
C ILE A 56 8.77 -4.95 -1.34
N VAL A 57 8.55 -3.65 -1.24
CA VAL A 57 8.32 -2.79 -2.41
C VAL A 57 9.52 -2.86 -3.36
N ARG A 58 10.74 -2.75 -2.82
CA ARG A 58 11.96 -2.83 -3.62
C ARG A 58 12.07 -4.18 -4.33
N HIS A 59 11.79 -5.26 -3.64
CA HIS A 59 11.83 -6.62 -4.19
C HIS A 59 10.85 -6.77 -5.36
N ILE A 60 9.61 -6.29 -5.20
CA ILE A 60 8.61 -6.33 -6.27
C ILE A 60 9.05 -5.47 -7.45
N ARG A 61 9.54 -4.27 -7.19
CA ARG A 61 9.95 -3.33 -8.23
C ARG A 61 11.13 -3.84 -9.06
N GLU A 62 12.07 -4.51 -8.43
CA GLU A 62 13.22 -5.09 -9.13
C GLU A 62 12.80 -6.21 -10.10
N GLN A 63 11.85 -7.03 -9.71
CA GLN A 63 11.35 -8.13 -10.54
C GLN A 63 10.29 -7.69 -11.54
N TYR A 64 9.48 -6.72 -11.18
CA TYR A 64 8.34 -6.26 -11.99
C TYR A 64 8.36 -4.72 -12.09
N PRO A 65 9.22 -4.17 -12.98
CA PRO A 65 9.39 -2.70 -13.09
C PRO A 65 8.14 -1.91 -13.40
N HIS A 66 7.13 -2.55 -14.00
CA HIS A 66 5.88 -1.89 -14.40
C HIS A 66 4.72 -2.15 -13.45
N ALA A 67 4.96 -2.86 -12.34
CA ALA A 67 3.90 -3.13 -11.36
C ALA A 67 3.39 -1.83 -10.72
N ALA A 68 2.07 -1.73 -10.53
CA ALA A 68 1.48 -0.64 -9.78
C ALA A 68 1.49 -1.01 -8.30
N ILE A 69 2.13 -0.19 -7.47
CA ILE A 69 2.34 -0.49 -6.05
C ILE A 69 1.84 0.67 -5.19
N ILE A 70 0.92 0.35 -4.27
CA ILE A 70 0.52 1.22 -3.17
C ILE A 70 1.17 0.64 -1.92
N ALA A 71 1.73 1.47 -1.07
CA ALA A 71 2.40 0.98 0.13
C ALA A 71 2.01 1.80 1.35
N THR A 72 2.02 1.16 2.51
CA THR A 72 1.84 1.84 3.79
C THR A 72 3.13 2.58 4.15
N GLY A 73 3.04 3.90 4.33
CA GLY A 73 4.22 4.74 4.51
C GLY A 73 4.91 4.65 5.86
N GLY A 74 4.24 4.08 6.85
CA GLY A 74 4.76 4.01 8.21
C GLY A 74 4.56 5.30 9.01
N PRO A 75 5.02 5.34 10.27
CA PRO A 75 4.69 6.42 11.19
C PRO A 75 5.60 7.66 11.09
N THR A 76 6.71 7.59 10.38
CA THR A 76 7.67 8.69 10.31
C THR A 76 7.87 9.19 8.89
N GLU A 77 8.32 10.44 8.75
CA GLU A 77 8.68 11.01 7.46
C GLU A 77 9.79 10.21 6.77
N GLU A 78 10.77 9.73 7.54
CA GLU A 78 11.85 8.93 7.01
C GLU A 78 11.34 7.61 6.43
N SER A 79 10.43 6.92 7.12
CA SER A 79 9.85 5.67 6.62
C SER A 79 9.03 5.89 5.36
N ILE A 80 8.32 7.00 5.26
CA ILE A 80 7.56 7.38 4.06
C ILE A 80 8.52 7.60 2.88
N LEU A 81 9.59 8.37 3.08
CA LEU A 81 10.58 8.65 2.03
C LEU A 81 11.30 7.37 1.59
N GLU A 82 11.65 6.50 2.53
CA GLU A 82 12.29 5.23 2.22
C GLU A 82 11.40 4.36 1.34
N THR A 83 10.10 4.31 1.64
CA THR A 83 9.13 3.54 0.87
C THR A 83 8.97 4.12 -0.55
N ILE A 84 8.95 5.43 -0.69
CA ILE A 84 8.90 6.10 -1.99
C ILE A 84 10.16 5.77 -2.80
N ARG A 85 11.34 5.87 -2.19
CA ARG A 85 12.61 5.54 -2.85
C ARG A 85 12.72 4.08 -3.26
N ALA A 86 12.04 3.20 -2.53
CA ALA A 86 11.97 1.78 -2.88
C ALA A 86 11.19 1.52 -4.16
N GLY A 87 10.34 2.45 -4.59
CA GLY A 87 9.63 2.39 -5.86
C GLY A 87 8.11 2.31 -5.77
N ALA A 88 7.51 2.67 -4.64
CA ALA A 88 6.06 2.74 -4.51
C ALA A 88 5.50 3.87 -5.40
N ASN A 89 4.38 3.61 -6.05
CA ASN A 89 3.68 4.61 -6.86
C ASN A 89 2.79 5.52 -6.03
N ALA A 90 2.26 5.00 -4.93
CA ALA A 90 1.42 5.75 -4.00
C ALA A 90 1.65 5.25 -2.57
N ILE A 91 1.40 6.12 -1.61
CA ILE A 91 1.59 5.84 -0.20
C ILE A 91 0.26 6.03 0.52
N THR A 92 -0.09 5.07 1.39
CA THR A 92 -1.18 5.25 2.34
C THR A 92 -0.58 5.61 3.70
N ILE A 93 -1.21 6.54 4.38
CA ILE A 93 -0.78 7.01 5.69
C ILE A 93 -1.95 6.82 6.65
N THR A 94 -1.66 6.29 7.85
CA THR A 94 -2.67 6.24 8.91
C THR A 94 -2.87 7.67 9.41
N PRO A 95 -4.06 8.25 9.26
CA PRO A 95 -4.29 9.60 9.73
C PRO A 95 -4.17 9.67 11.26
N PRO A 96 -3.81 10.84 11.82
CA PRO A 96 -3.82 11.02 13.26
C PRO A 96 -5.23 10.78 13.81
N THR A 97 -5.32 10.45 15.10
CA THR A 97 -6.63 10.28 15.75
C THR A 97 -7.43 11.57 15.65
N THR A 98 -8.77 11.46 15.72
CA THR A 98 -9.64 12.62 15.64
C THR A 98 -9.26 13.70 16.68
N GLY A 99 -8.90 13.27 17.90
CA GLY A 99 -8.46 14.20 18.94
C GLY A 99 -7.14 14.89 18.61
N GLU A 100 -6.17 14.15 18.08
CA GLU A 100 -4.88 14.70 17.67
C GLU A 100 -5.03 15.67 16.50
N LEU A 101 -5.82 15.31 15.51
CA LEU A 101 -6.09 16.16 14.35
C LEU A 101 -6.77 17.45 14.78
N PHE A 102 -7.78 17.36 15.63
CA PHE A 102 -8.50 18.53 16.14
C PHE A 102 -7.56 19.44 16.94
N ALA A 103 -6.74 18.88 17.82
CA ALA A 103 -5.79 19.66 18.61
C ALA A 103 -4.78 20.39 17.71
N GLY A 104 -4.28 19.75 16.66
CA GLY A 104 -3.38 20.37 15.69
C GLY A 104 -4.03 21.51 14.93
N ILE A 105 -5.27 21.32 14.47
CA ILE A 105 -6.04 22.36 13.78
C ILE A 105 -6.28 23.56 14.70
N MET A 106 -6.65 23.32 15.94
CA MET A 106 -6.91 24.38 16.90
C MET A 106 -5.63 25.15 17.27
N HIS A 107 -4.52 24.45 17.39
CA HIS A 107 -3.23 25.06 17.65
C HIS A 107 -2.83 26.01 16.50
N ASP A 108 -2.89 25.54 15.27
CA ASP A 108 -2.58 26.33 14.08
C ASP A 108 -3.49 27.55 13.96
N TYR A 109 -4.78 27.37 14.23
CA TYR A 109 -5.74 28.45 14.21
C TYR A 109 -5.41 29.55 15.22
N ARG A 110 -5.04 29.16 16.43
CA ARG A 110 -4.65 30.11 17.47
C ARG A 110 -3.41 30.91 17.12
N GLU A 111 -2.41 30.24 16.53
CA GLU A 111 -1.18 30.92 16.10
C GLU A 111 -1.43 31.90 14.96
N LYS A 112 -2.24 31.49 13.97
CA LYS A 112 -2.54 32.36 12.82
C LYS A 112 -3.40 33.56 13.18
N LYS A 113 -4.15 33.48 14.24
CA LYS A 113 -5.04 34.58 14.70
C LYS A 113 -4.26 35.70 15.34
N LEU A 114 -3.05 35.47 15.75
CA LEU A 114 -2.19 36.46 16.34
C LEU A 114 -1.44 37.26 15.27
#